data_eec5248b65cdfb7f41b168a9c31d9fbb
#
_entry.id   eec5248b65cdfb7f41b168a9c31d9fbb
#
_cell.length_a   1.000
_cell.length_b   1.000
_cell.length_c   1.000
_cell.angle_alpha   90.00
_cell.angle_beta   90.00
_cell.angle_gamma   90.00
#
_symmetry.space_group_name_H-M   'P 1'
#
loop_
_entity.id
_entity.type
_entity.pdbx_description
1 polymer ?
#
loop_
_entity_poly.entity_id
_entity_poly.type
_entity_poly.pdbx_seq_one_letter_code
_entity_poly.pdbx_strand_id
1 'polypeptide(L)'
;MTSFLHLVRQHQLAAFFSLALALSWFAFIPFYLSNGDTIPWFTFGPMVSGFVVAALSGGWASVKAILASVVKWRVSPLWYLVAFGLPFGTQLASILVNPLFGSATPVWSNIPAVTEILPIIALYAVFSGPLGEEPGWRGFATPRLMASHSALAGSLILGAIWAIWHFPLGLVGDLSVYGTINVVLAAVVFTWLYQNTGSVLLAILMHVTHQNSVRFLGKVFIDADHVQQQWIGVAIWAVAAVAIVVFYGTESFVRRSATQPTLAGTV
;
A
#
# COMPACT_ATOMS: atom_id res chain seq x y z
N MET A 1 17.02 -24.04 -19.50
CA MET A 1 15.66 -23.72 -19.00
C MET A 1 15.40 -24.29 -17.61
N THR A 2 15.76 -25.52 -17.30
CA THR A 2 15.57 -26.15 -15.98
C THR A 2 16.27 -25.42 -14.83
N SER A 3 17.50 -24.91 -15.02
CA SER A 3 18.26 -24.17 -14.00
C SER A 3 17.63 -22.81 -13.65
N PHE A 4 17.14 -22.05 -14.63
CA PHE A 4 16.49 -20.74 -14.39
C PHE A 4 15.18 -20.88 -13.62
N LEU A 5 14.31 -21.80 -14.04
CA LEU A 5 13.03 -22.03 -13.32
C LEU A 5 13.26 -22.53 -11.90
N HIS A 6 14.30 -23.32 -11.66
CA HIS A 6 14.68 -23.77 -10.34
C HIS A 6 15.11 -22.58 -9.47
N LEU A 7 15.94 -21.69 -9.98
CA LEU A 7 16.37 -20.46 -9.29
C LEU A 7 15.18 -19.57 -8.92
N VAL A 8 14.25 -19.33 -9.85
CA VAL A 8 13.04 -18.54 -9.59
C VAL A 8 12.18 -19.18 -8.49
N ARG A 9 12.03 -20.51 -8.50
CA ARG A 9 11.27 -21.24 -7.48
C ARG A 9 11.90 -21.16 -6.10
N GLN A 10 13.22 -21.18 -6.02
CA GLN A 10 13.97 -21.07 -4.76
C GLN A 10 13.97 -19.63 -4.21
N HIS A 11 13.98 -18.62 -5.08
CA HIS A 11 14.15 -17.21 -4.72
C HIS A 11 13.00 -16.33 -5.21
N GLN A 12 11.75 -16.77 -4.95
CA GLN A 12 10.54 -16.10 -5.48
C GLN A 12 10.45 -14.62 -5.13
N LEU A 13 10.74 -14.24 -3.88
CA LEU A 13 10.70 -12.85 -3.43
C LEU A 13 11.79 -12.01 -4.10
N ALA A 14 13.02 -12.52 -4.19
CA ALA A 14 14.10 -11.80 -4.87
C ALA A 14 13.78 -11.61 -6.37
N ALA A 15 13.28 -12.65 -7.04
CA ALA A 15 12.86 -12.57 -8.44
C ALA A 15 11.72 -11.55 -8.63
N PHE A 16 10.74 -11.56 -7.74
CA PHE A 16 9.62 -10.61 -7.77
C PHE A 16 10.09 -9.18 -7.58
N PHE A 17 10.85 -8.89 -6.52
CA PHE A 17 11.28 -7.53 -6.22
C PHE A 17 12.20 -6.97 -7.32
N SER A 18 13.16 -7.77 -7.80
CA SER A 18 14.05 -7.35 -8.89
C SER A 18 13.27 -7.04 -10.16
N LEU A 19 12.30 -7.89 -10.53
CA LEU A 19 11.50 -7.69 -11.73
C LEU A 19 10.55 -6.48 -11.58
N ALA A 20 9.94 -6.30 -10.40
CA ALA A 20 9.07 -5.17 -10.12
C ALA A 20 9.80 -3.83 -10.23
N LEU A 21 11.00 -3.74 -9.62
CA LEU A 21 11.85 -2.56 -9.73
C LEU A 21 12.27 -2.32 -11.19
N ALA A 22 12.78 -3.35 -11.86
CA ALA A 22 13.27 -3.23 -13.24
C ALA A 22 12.15 -2.78 -14.20
N LEU A 23 10.98 -3.41 -14.16
CA LEU A 23 9.86 -3.06 -15.04
C LEU A 23 9.35 -1.64 -14.76
N SER A 24 9.20 -1.28 -13.49
CA SER A 24 8.69 0.04 -13.12
C SER A 24 9.67 1.16 -13.47
N TRP A 25 10.94 1.01 -13.09
CA TRP A 25 11.95 2.04 -13.34
C TRP A 25 12.22 2.23 -14.84
N PHE A 26 12.22 1.14 -15.61
CA PHE A 26 12.32 1.23 -17.07
C PHE A 26 11.10 1.94 -17.68
N ALA A 27 9.89 1.57 -17.26
CA ALA A 27 8.66 2.19 -17.74
C ALA A 27 8.43 3.63 -17.23
N PHE A 28 9.17 4.06 -16.21
CA PHE A 28 9.17 5.45 -15.75
C PHE A 28 9.86 6.41 -16.73
N ILE A 29 10.81 5.92 -17.55
CA ILE A 29 11.58 6.75 -18.47
C ILE A 29 10.69 7.51 -19.47
N PRO A 30 9.75 6.88 -20.21
CA PRO A 30 8.85 7.61 -21.11
C PRO A 30 7.96 8.63 -20.39
N PHE A 31 7.46 8.27 -19.20
CA PHE A 31 6.67 9.18 -18.36
C PHE A 31 7.48 10.42 -17.96
N TYR A 32 8.72 10.23 -17.52
CA TYR A 32 9.64 11.32 -17.19
C TYR A 32 9.96 12.20 -18.39
N LEU A 33 10.30 11.59 -19.54
CA LEU A 33 10.67 12.33 -20.76
C LEU A 33 9.49 13.12 -21.37
N SER A 34 8.25 12.69 -21.11
CA SER A 34 7.03 13.39 -21.56
C SER A 34 6.52 14.44 -20.56
N ASN A 35 7.26 14.73 -19.48
CA ASN A 35 6.81 15.57 -18.38
C ASN A 35 5.45 15.14 -17.77
N GLY A 36 5.19 13.83 -17.76
CA GLY A 36 3.96 13.26 -17.20
C GLY A 36 2.78 13.20 -18.17
N ASP A 37 2.96 13.54 -19.44
CA ASP A 37 1.88 13.54 -20.45
C ASP A 37 1.50 12.13 -20.93
N THR A 38 2.22 11.09 -20.50
CA THR A 38 1.92 9.69 -20.83
C THR A 38 1.24 8.96 -19.66
N ILE A 39 0.63 7.80 -19.98
CA ILE A 39 0.08 6.93 -18.93
C ILE A 39 1.22 6.41 -18.05
N PRO A 40 1.08 6.46 -16.72
CA PRO A 40 2.12 6.02 -15.79
C PRO A 40 2.23 4.49 -15.72
N TRP A 41 2.61 3.84 -16.82
CA TRP A 41 2.74 2.37 -16.92
C TRP A 41 3.69 1.77 -15.89
N PHE A 42 4.61 2.54 -15.33
CA PHE A 42 5.52 2.09 -14.28
C PHE A 42 4.79 1.57 -13.04
N THR A 43 3.57 2.00 -12.76
CA THR A 43 2.76 1.55 -11.62
C THR A 43 2.33 0.08 -11.74
N PHE A 44 2.35 -0.49 -12.94
CA PHE A 44 1.98 -1.89 -13.18
C PHE A 44 3.12 -2.91 -12.96
N GLY A 45 4.34 -2.43 -12.73
CA GLY A 45 5.50 -3.32 -12.50
C GLY A 45 5.27 -4.38 -11.43
N PRO A 46 4.78 -4.04 -10.23
CA PRO A 46 4.51 -5.02 -9.17
C PRO A 46 3.45 -6.04 -9.56
N MET A 47 2.35 -5.63 -10.18
CA MET A 47 1.30 -6.55 -10.62
C MET A 47 1.84 -7.54 -11.66
N VAL A 48 2.48 -7.05 -12.72
CA VAL A 48 3.05 -7.89 -13.79
C VAL A 48 4.06 -8.87 -13.21
N SER A 49 4.98 -8.39 -12.37
CA SER A 49 5.99 -9.22 -11.72
C SER A 49 5.38 -10.29 -10.83
N GLY A 50 4.34 -9.94 -10.05
CA GLY A 50 3.62 -10.86 -9.21
C GLY A 50 3.00 -12.02 -10.01
N PHE A 51 2.32 -11.71 -11.11
CA PHE A 51 1.73 -12.73 -11.98
C PHE A 51 2.78 -13.56 -12.71
N VAL A 52 3.84 -12.94 -13.25
CA VAL A 52 4.90 -13.65 -13.95
C VAL A 52 5.62 -14.63 -13.01
N VAL A 53 6.05 -14.16 -11.83
CA VAL A 53 6.76 -15.03 -10.88
C VAL A 53 5.83 -16.09 -10.29
N ALA A 54 4.55 -15.77 -10.04
CA ALA A 54 3.56 -16.77 -9.62
C ALA A 54 3.41 -17.88 -10.66
N ALA A 55 3.29 -17.52 -11.94
CA ALA A 55 3.18 -18.50 -13.05
C ALA A 55 4.42 -19.39 -13.16
N LEU A 56 5.63 -18.81 -13.06
CA LEU A 56 6.90 -19.54 -13.17
C LEU A 56 7.19 -20.43 -11.96
N SER A 57 6.77 -20.04 -10.76
CA SER A 57 7.08 -20.75 -9.52
C SER A 57 6.03 -21.78 -9.12
N GLY A 58 4.73 -21.44 -9.20
CA GLY A 58 3.62 -22.27 -8.73
C GLY A 58 2.55 -22.53 -9.80
N GLY A 59 2.82 -22.13 -11.06
CA GLY A 59 1.91 -22.37 -12.18
C GLY A 59 0.58 -21.63 -12.02
N TRP A 60 -0.43 -22.14 -12.74
CA TRP A 60 -1.76 -21.53 -12.77
C TRP A 60 -2.46 -21.47 -11.41
N ALA A 61 -2.15 -22.40 -10.51
CA ALA A 61 -2.71 -22.38 -9.14
C ALA A 61 -2.31 -21.12 -8.36
N SER A 62 -1.03 -20.70 -8.45
CA SER A 62 -0.55 -19.47 -7.81
C SER A 62 -1.15 -18.21 -8.45
N VAL A 63 -1.32 -18.19 -9.78
CA VAL A 63 -1.98 -17.08 -10.48
C VAL A 63 -3.44 -16.98 -10.04
N LYS A 64 -4.17 -18.09 -9.98
CA LYS A 64 -5.57 -18.13 -9.50
C LYS A 64 -5.70 -17.63 -8.07
N ALA A 65 -4.75 -17.93 -7.19
CA ALA A 65 -4.77 -17.46 -5.81
C ALA A 65 -4.71 -15.92 -5.73
N ILE A 66 -3.84 -15.28 -6.54
CA ILE A 66 -3.79 -13.82 -6.63
C ILE A 66 -5.12 -13.29 -7.18
N LEU A 67 -5.61 -13.81 -8.30
CA LEU A 67 -6.87 -13.37 -8.90
C LEU A 67 -8.05 -13.50 -7.93
N ALA A 68 -8.14 -14.63 -7.23
CA ALA A 68 -9.17 -14.85 -6.22
C ALA A 68 -9.14 -13.81 -5.10
N SER A 69 -7.94 -13.38 -4.66
CA SER A 69 -7.79 -12.34 -3.64
C SER A 69 -8.14 -10.94 -4.16
N VAL A 70 -7.88 -10.66 -5.45
CA VAL A 70 -8.26 -9.39 -6.10
C VAL A 70 -9.77 -9.24 -6.19
N VAL A 71 -10.50 -10.33 -6.45
CA VAL A 71 -11.97 -10.30 -6.55
C VAL A 71 -12.68 -10.67 -5.25
N LYS A 72 -11.95 -10.85 -4.15
CA LYS A 72 -12.51 -11.23 -2.85
C LYS A 72 -13.23 -10.05 -2.19
N TRP A 73 -14.53 -9.93 -2.46
CA TRP A 73 -15.37 -8.88 -1.89
C TRP A 73 -16.19 -9.32 -0.67
N ARG A 74 -16.40 -10.65 -0.48
CA ARG A 74 -17.17 -11.19 0.64
C ARG A 74 -16.33 -11.22 1.92
N VAL A 75 -16.28 -10.09 2.59
CA VAL A 75 -15.64 -9.88 3.90
C VAL A 75 -16.59 -9.12 4.80
N SER A 76 -16.32 -9.09 6.11
CA SER A 76 -17.16 -8.31 7.04
C SER A 76 -17.22 -6.84 6.63
N PRO A 77 -18.42 -6.20 6.65
CA PRO A 77 -18.60 -4.78 6.33
C PRO A 77 -17.69 -3.83 7.13
N LEU A 78 -17.29 -4.23 8.34
CA LEU A 78 -16.34 -3.48 9.16
C LEU A 78 -15.02 -3.21 8.42
N TRP A 79 -14.55 -4.17 7.61
CA TRP A 79 -13.29 -4.00 6.88
C TRP A 79 -13.39 -3.01 5.72
N TYR A 80 -14.59 -2.83 5.14
CA TYR A 80 -14.86 -1.73 4.20
C TYR A 80 -14.82 -0.39 4.91
N LEU A 81 -15.43 -0.31 6.10
CA LEU A 81 -15.37 0.90 6.93
C LEU A 81 -13.90 1.23 7.29
N VAL A 82 -13.08 0.23 7.59
CA VAL A 82 -11.64 0.41 7.83
C VAL A 82 -10.94 0.88 6.55
N ALA A 83 -11.19 0.24 5.40
CA ALA A 83 -10.51 0.57 4.15
C ALA A 83 -10.79 2.01 3.66
N PHE A 84 -12.00 2.50 3.90
CA PHE A 84 -12.37 3.88 3.56
C PHE A 84 -12.15 4.84 4.74
N GLY A 85 -12.59 4.47 5.93
CA GLY A 85 -12.65 5.36 7.09
C GLY A 85 -11.29 5.66 7.69
N LEU A 86 -10.36 4.71 7.73
CA LEU A 86 -9.05 4.94 8.32
C LEU A 86 -8.23 5.96 7.52
N PRO A 87 -7.99 5.81 6.19
CA PRO A 87 -7.22 6.80 5.43
C PRO A 87 -7.90 8.16 5.36
N PHE A 88 -9.22 8.19 5.15
CA PHE A 88 -9.97 9.43 5.12
C PHE A 88 -9.95 10.13 6.49
N GLY A 89 -10.18 9.37 7.56
CA GLY A 89 -10.20 9.89 8.93
C GLY A 89 -8.83 10.40 9.38
N THR A 90 -7.74 9.73 9.02
CA THR A 90 -6.38 10.21 9.34
C THR A 90 -6.06 11.51 8.63
N GLN A 91 -6.46 11.64 7.36
CA GLN A 91 -6.29 12.89 6.61
C GLN A 91 -7.16 14.02 7.19
N LEU A 92 -8.42 13.74 7.50
CA LEU A 92 -9.30 14.72 8.13
C LEU A 92 -8.78 15.15 9.52
N ALA A 93 -8.31 14.20 10.32
CA ALA A 93 -7.72 14.49 11.62
C ALA A 93 -6.47 15.38 11.49
N SER A 94 -5.61 15.13 10.49
CA SER A 94 -4.44 15.99 10.25
C SER A 94 -4.82 17.43 9.92
N ILE A 95 -5.92 17.63 9.17
CA ILE A 95 -6.44 18.95 8.83
C ILE A 95 -6.98 19.66 10.08
N LEU A 96 -7.78 18.97 10.89
CA LEU A 96 -8.40 19.56 12.08
C LEU A 96 -7.39 19.85 13.19
N VAL A 97 -6.33 19.09 13.26
CA VAL A 97 -5.25 19.24 14.27
C VAL A 97 -4.23 20.31 13.86
N ASN A 98 -4.02 20.54 12.58
CA ASN A 98 -3.00 21.45 12.06
C ASN A 98 -3.09 22.87 12.66
N PRO A 99 -4.25 23.54 12.78
CA PRO A 99 -4.37 24.86 13.40
C PRO A 99 -3.98 24.91 14.89
N LEU A 100 -4.06 23.77 15.60
CA LEU A 100 -3.60 23.70 17.00
C LEU A 100 -2.08 23.88 17.13
N PHE A 101 -1.35 23.72 16.04
CA PHE A 101 0.10 23.92 15.93
C PHE A 101 0.47 25.22 15.20
N GLY A 102 -0.50 26.15 15.06
CA GLY A 102 -0.24 27.51 14.57
C GLY A 102 -0.39 27.68 13.06
N SER A 103 -0.90 26.70 12.31
CA SER A 103 -1.25 26.91 10.91
C SER A 103 -2.46 27.83 10.74
N ALA A 104 -2.64 28.39 9.54
CA ALA A 104 -3.86 29.08 9.15
C ALA A 104 -5.08 28.14 9.25
N THR A 105 -6.29 28.71 9.21
CA THR A 105 -7.52 27.92 9.09
C THR A 105 -7.61 27.26 7.70
N PRO A 106 -8.12 26.02 7.62
CA PRO A 106 -8.24 25.32 6.34
C PRO A 106 -9.18 26.04 5.38
N VAL A 107 -8.76 26.17 4.12
CA VAL A 107 -9.55 26.81 3.04
C VAL A 107 -10.29 25.72 2.27
N TRP A 108 -11.47 25.36 2.73
CA TRP A 108 -12.27 24.26 2.17
C TRP A 108 -12.70 24.48 0.71
N SER A 109 -12.80 25.73 0.27
CA SER A 109 -13.09 26.08 -1.14
C SER A 109 -11.99 25.65 -2.12
N ASN A 110 -10.80 25.29 -1.64
CA ASN A 110 -9.72 24.76 -2.48
C ASN A 110 -9.96 23.28 -2.89
N ILE A 111 -10.94 22.61 -2.28
CA ILE A 111 -11.33 21.24 -2.67
C ILE A 111 -12.18 21.34 -3.94
N PRO A 112 -11.81 20.66 -5.03
CA PRO A 112 -12.62 20.64 -6.24
C PRO A 112 -14.02 20.07 -6.01
N ALA A 113 -14.94 20.37 -6.91
CA ALA A 113 -16.30 19.80 -6.85
C ALA A 113 -16.27 18.26 -6.96
N VAL A 114 -17.22 17.60 -6.32
CA VAL A 114 -17.31 16.12 -6.35
C VAL A 114 -17.41 15.58 -7.78
N THR A 115 -18.08 16.31 -8.67
CA THR A 115 -18.19 15.97 -10.10
C THR A 115 -16.87 15.97 -10.84
N GLU A 116 -15.89 16.75 -10.38
CA GLU A 116 -14.53 16.77 -10.92
C GLU A 116 -13.66 15.68 -10.27
N ILE A 117 -13.87 15.43 -8.99
CA ILE A 117 -13.09 14.44 -8.21
C ILE A 117 -13.39 13.01 -8.66
N LEU A 118 -14.66 12.63 -8.86
CA LEU A 118 -15.04 11.23 -9.13
C LEU A 118 -14.40 10.63 -10.39
N PRO A 119 -14.36 11.31 -11.55
CA PRO A 119 -13.66 10.80 -12.72
C PRO A 119 -12.16 10.64 -12.48
N ILE A 120 -11.57 11.57 -11.72
CA ILE A 120 -10.14 11.52 -11.38
C ILE A 120 -9.86 10.32 -10.47
N ILE A 121 -10.67 10.09 -9.44
CA ILE A 121 -10.54 8.90 -8.57
C ILE A 121 -10.59 7.61 -9.40
N ALA A 122 -11.56 7.48 -10.32
CA ALA A 122 -11.70 6.31 -11.16
C ALA A 122 -10.45 6.10 -12.04
N LEU A 123 -9.96 7.17 -12.66
CA LEU A 123 -8.74 7.12 -13.48
C LEU A 123 -7.51 6.70 -12.64
N TYR A 124 -7.34 7.32 -11.48
CA TYR A 124 -6.21 7.04 -10.61
C TYR A 124 -6.28 5.65 -9.96
N ALA A 125 -7.47 5.13 -9.67
CA ALA A 125 -7.64 3.78 -9.18
C ALA A 125 -7.05 2.74 -10.14
N VAL A 126 -7.19 2.98 -11.45
CA VAL A 126 -6.71 2.08 -12.51
C VAL A 126 -5.25 2.37 -12.87
N PHE A 127 -4.90 3.63 -13.13
CA PHE A 127 -3.64 3.99 -13.82
C PHE A 127 -2.56 4.60 -12.92
N SER A 128 -2.83 4.87 -11.64
CA SER A 128 -1.91 5.62 -10.79
C SER A 128 -1.52 4.86 -9.52
N GLY A 129 -1.39 3.53 -9.58
CA GLY A 129 -0.83 2.75 -8.51
C GLY A 129 -1.73 1.63 -7.98
N PRO A 130 -2.89 1.89 -7.34
CA PRO A 130 -3.58 0.89 -6.54
C PRO A 130 -3.83 -0.45 -7.22
N LEU A 131 -4.38 -0.45 -8.43
CA LEU A 131 -4.61 -1.69 -9.20
C LEU A 131 -3.31 -2.31 -9.72
N GLY A 132 -2.34 -1.49 -10.12
CA GLY A 132 -1.04 -1.96 -10.61
C GLY A 132 -0.10 -2.46 -9.52
N GLU A 133 -0.33 -2.06 -8.29
CA GLU A 133 0.55 -2.33 -7.15
C GLU A 133 0.06 -3.46 -6.26
N GLU A 134 -1.18 -3.39 -5.76
CA GLU A 134 -1.66 -4.26 -4.68
C GLU A 134 -1.68 -5.76 -5.03
N PRO A 135 -1.98 -6.18 -6.27
CA PRO A 135 -1.87 -7.59 -6.65
C PRO A 135 -0.44 -8.15 -6.48
N GLY A 136 0.57 -7.32 -6.74
CA GLY A 136 1.97 -7.67 -6.53
C GLY A 136 2.36 -7.62 -5.04
N TRP A 137 2.15 -6.47 -4.40
CA TRP A 137 2.56 -6.29 -3.00
C TRP A 137 1.78 -7.17 -2.04
N ARG A 138 0.43 -7.15 -2.07
CA ARG A 138 -0.42 -7.89 -1.12
C ARG A 138 -0.78 -9.28 -1.65
N GLY A 139 -1.04 -9.42 -2.95
CA GLY A 139 -1.41 -10.71 -3.53
C GLY A 139 -0.25 -11.69 -3.66
N PHE A 140 0.95 -11.21 -3.97
CA PHE A 140 2.12 -12.06 -4.19
C PHE A 140 3.14 -12.00 -3.05
N ALA A 141 3.67 -10.80 -2.70
CA ALA A 141 4.80 -10.67 -1.79
C ALA A 141 4.41 -10.87 -0.33
N THR A 142 3.32 -10.26 0.15
CA THR A 142 2.89 -10.35 1.56
C THR A 142 2.74 -11.79 2.04
N PRO A 143 2.00 -12.71 1.37
CA PRO A 143 1.88 -14.08 1.85
C PRO A 143 3.22 -14.82 1.97
N ARG A 144 4.16 -14.52 1.06
CA ARG A 144 5.49 -15.14 1.05
C ARG A 144 6.41 -14.59 2.13
N LEU A 145 6.34 -13.29 2.40
CA LEU A 145 7.06 -12.69 3.53
C LEU A 145 6.54 -13.23 4.86
N MET A 146 5.21 -13.34 5.02
CA MET A 146 4.60 -13.87 6.25
C MET A 146 4.88 -15.37 6.45
N ALA A 147 5.29 -16.11 5.44
CA ALA A 147 5.69 -17.51 5.57
C ALA A 147 7.06 -17.69 6.26
N SER A 148 7.91 -16.65 6.29
CA SER A 148 9.28 -16.71 6.82
C SER A 148 9.63 -15.61 7.83
N HIS A 149 8.74 -14.65 8.03
CA HIS A 149 8.95 -13.52 8.94
C HIS A 149 7.68 -13.26 9.76
N SER A 150 7.84 -12.62 10.92
CA SER A 150 6.70 -12.04 11.63
C SER A 150 5.99 -10.98 10.77
N ALA A 151 4.71 -10.72 11.03
CA ALA A 151 3.95 -9.74 10.27
C ALA A 151 4.58 -8.34 10.33
N LEU A 152 5.13 -7.95 11.48
CA LEU A 152 5.85 -6.68 11.61
C LEU A 152 7.12 -6.66 10.76
N ALA A 153 7.99 -7.68 10.90
CA ALA A 153 9.24 -7.72 10.14
C ALA A 153 8.97 -7.77 8.63
N GLY A 154 8.06 -8.63 8.18
CA GLY A 154 7.71 -8.74 6.77
C GLY A 154 7.06 -7.47 6.21
N SER A 155 6.23 -6.76 7.00
CA SER A 155 5.66 -5.47 6.57
C SER A 155 6.70 -4.37 6.48
N LEU A 156 7.69 -4.33 7.39
CA LEU A 156 8.79 -3.37 7.32
C LEU A 156 9.72 -3.63 6.14
N ILE A 157 10.05 -4.90 5.86
CA ILE A 157 10.82 -5.29 4.67
C ILE A 157 10.07 -4.85 3.40
N LEU A 158 8.77 -5.17 3.31
CA LEU A 158 7.95 -4.76 2.17
C LEU A 158 7.87 -3.24 2.05
N GLY A 159 7.68 -2.53 3.17
CA GLY A 159 7.61 -1.08 3.22
C GLY A 159 8.90 -0.40 2.75
N ALA A 160 10.06 -0.92 3.17
CA ALA A 160 11.35 -0.43 2.72
C ALA A 160 11.53 -0.62 1.21
N ILE A 161 11.20 -1.80 0.68
CA ILE A 161 11.30 -2.06 -0.77
C ILE A 161 10.28 -1.22 -1.54
N TRP A 162 9.09 -1.02 -1.02
CA TRP A 162 8.06 -0.19 -1.63
C TRP A 162 8.47 1.29 -1.64
N ALA A 163 9.13 1.78 -0.59
CA ALA A 163 9.74 3.12 -0.56
C ALA A 163 10.87 3.26 -1.60
N ILE A 164 11.74 2.25 -1.73
CA ILE A 164 12.79 2.20 -2.78
C ILE A 164 12.16 2.19 -4.18
N TRP A 165 11.06 1.45 -4.37
CA TRP A 165 10.34 1.41 -5.64
C TRP A 165 9.83 2.80 -6.08
N HIS A 166 9.47 3.66 -5.14
CA HIS A 166 9.06 5.04 -5.39
C HIS A 166 10.23 6.01 -5.65
N PHE A 167 11.48 5.55 -5.54
CA PHE A 167 12.65 6.43 -5.67
C PHE A 167 12.65 7.32 -6.92
N PRO A 168 12.25 6.87 -8.14
CA PRO A 168 12.17 7.74 -9.31
C PRO A 168 11.21 8.93 -9.13
N LEU A 169 10.10 8.76 -8.41
CA LEU A 169 9.16 9.85 -8.10
C LEU A 169 9.79 10.88 -7.15
N GLY A 170 10.63 10.43 -6.21
CA GLY A 170 11.40 11.32 -5.35
C GLY A 170 12.41 12.18 -6.12
N LEU A 171 13.04 11.64 -7.17
CA LEU A 171 13.98 12.38 -8.01
C LEU A 171 13.33 13.53 -8.80
N VAL A 172 12.06 13.41 -9.14
CA VAL A 172 11.30 14.45 -9.86
C VAL A 172 10.44 15.32 -8.94
N GLY A 173 10.53 15.12 -7.61
CA GLY A 173 9.82 15.94 -6.63
C GLY A 173 8.36 15.52 -6.39
N ASP A 174 7.90 14.42 -7.00
CA ASP A 174 6.52 13.92 -6.86
C ASP A 174 6.30 13.13 -5.56
N LEU A 175 7.38 12.71 -4.89
CA LEU A 175 7.32 12.08 -3.58
C LEU A 175 8.29 12.77 -2.61
N SER A 176 7.73 13.30 -1.55
CA SER A 176 8.48 13.95 -0.47
C SER A 176 9.01 12.96 0.57
N VAL A 177 9.88 13.44 1.48
CA VAL A 177 10.40 12.64 2.62
C VAL A 177 9.26 12.15 3.51
N TYR A 178 8.28 12.99 3.85
CA TYR A 178 7.12 12.57 4.65
C TYR A 178 6.27 11.53 3.91
N GLY A 179 6.13 11.65 2.60
CA GLY A 179 5.47 10.65 1.76
C GLY A 179 6.19 9.30 1.79
N THR A 180 7.51 9.31 1.68
CA THR A 180 8.34 8.11 1.76
C THR A 180 8.21 7.37 3.10
N ILE A 181 8.24 8.12 4.22
CA ILE A 181 8.02 7.54 5.56
C ILE A 181 6.60 6.96 5.64
N ASN A 182 5.61 7.65 5.10
CA ASN A 182 4.23 7.20 5.12
C ASN A 182 4.03 5.88 4.34
N VAL A 183 4.76 5.65 3.24
CA VAL A 183 4.75 4.37 2.51
C VAL A 183 5.15 3.21 3.43
N VAL A 184 6.19 3.39 4.27
CA VAL A 184 6.62 2.34 5.21
C VAL A 184 5.56 2.08 6.28
N LEU A 185 4.97 3.14 6.85
CA LEU A 185 3.89 3.02 7.83
C LEU A 185 2.63 2.38 7.22
N ALA A 186 2.28 2.79 6.00
CA ALA A 186 1.17 2.22 5.25
C ALA A 186 1.38 0.72 5.00
N ALA A 187 2.61 0.26 4.74
CA ALA A 187 2.88 -1.17 4.56
C ALA A 187 2.46 -2.01 5.79
N VAL A 188 2.64 -1.48 7.01
CA VAL A 188 2.17 -2.15 8.25
C VAL A 188 0.65 -2.23 8.28
N VAL A 189 -0.03 -1.12 8.03
CA VAL A 189 -1.50 -1.02 8.08
C VAL A 189 -2.14 -1.89 6.98
N PHE A 190 -1.61 -1.86 5.77
CA PHE A 190 -2.10 -2.66 4.65
C PHE A 190 -1.84 -4.16 4.85
N THR A 191 -0.70 -4.53 5.45
CA THR A 191 -0.44 -5.92 5.83
C THR A 191 -1.44 -6.39 6.87
N TRP A 192 -1.73 -5.58 7.89
CA TRP A 192 -2.76 -5.88 8.88
C TRP A 192 -4.14 -6.07 8.24
N LEU A 193 -4.57 -5.17 7.36
CA LEU A 193 -5.83 -5.31 6.63
C LEU A 193 -5.87 -6.62 5.83
N TYR A 194 -4.80 -6.91 5.08
CA TYR A 194 -4.71 -8.11 4.26
C TYR A 194 -4.70 -9.38 5.10
N GLN A 195 -3.95 -9.44 6.20
CA GLN A 195 -3.88 -10.61 7.08
C GLN A 195 -5.24 -10.96 7.70
N ASN A 196 -6.09 -9.95 7.96
CA ASN A 196 -7.42 -10.18 8.53
C ASN A 196 -8.51 -10.45 7.48
N THR A 197 -8.27 -10.12 6.22
CA THR A 197 -9.29 -10.23 5.17
C THR A 197 -8.92 -11.21 4.05
N GLY A 198 -7.63 -11.35 3.76
CA GLY A 198 -7.13 -12.04 2.57
C GLY A 198 -7.62 -11.40 1.27
N SER A 199 -8.01 -10.11 1.31
CA SER A 199 -8.61 -9.39 0.19
C SER A 199 -7.66 -8.33 -0.36
N VAL A 200 -7.15 -8.54 -1.56
CA VAL A 200 -6.42 -7.51 -2.31
C VAL A 200 -7.36 -6.39 -2.75
N LEU A 201 -8.64 -6.70 -3.01
CA LEU A 201 -9.64 -5.66 -3.31
C LEU A 201 -9.70 -4.60 -2.21
N LEU A 202 -9.73 -5.01 -0.94
CA LEU A 202 -9.77 -4.04 0.17
C LEU A 202 -8.47 -3.25 0.30
N ALA A 203 -7.32 -3.86 0.00
CA ALA A 203 -6.07 -3.13 -0.08
C ALA A 203 -6.08 -2.09 -1.20
N ILE A 204 -6.61 -2.42 -2.38
CA ILE A 204 -6.82 -1.47 -3.48
C ILE A 204 -7.73 -0.32 -3.04
N LEU A 205 -8.87 -0.62 -2.41
CA LEU A 205 -9.81 0.41 -1.93
C LEU A 205 -9.17 1.32 -0.87
N MET A 206 -8.42 0.75 0.08
CA MET A 206 -7.70 1.53 1.08
C MET A 206 -6.64 2.43 0.42
N HIS A 207 -5.91 1.92 -0.58
CA HIS A 207 -4.89 2.67 -1.31
C HIS A 207 -5.53 3.82 -2.12
N VAL A 208 -6.61 3.54 -2.85
CA VAL A 208 -7.38 4.57 -3.57
C VAL A 208 -7.84 5.67 -2.61
N THR A 209 -8.38 5.29 -1.45
CA THR A 209 -8.87 6.25 -0.46
C THR A 209 -7.73 7.07 0.12
N HIS A 210 -6.61 6.42 0.49
CA HIS A 210 -5.44 7.10 1.04
C HIS A 210 -4.89 8.14 0.06
N GLN A 211 -4.56 7.70 -1.15
CA GLN A 211 -3.96 8.55 -2.18
C GLN A 211 -4.85 9.75 -2.53
N ASN A 212 -6.16 9.52 -2.70
CA ASN A 212 -7.07 10.59 -3.07
C ASN A 212 -7.44 11.49 -1.91
N SER A 213 -7.50 10.99 -0.67
CA SER A 213 -7.66 11.84 0.52
C SER A 213 -6.49 12.83 0.64
N VAL A 214 -5.24 12.38 0.48
CA VAL A 214 -4.07 13.25 0.49
C VAL A 214 -4.13 14.24 -0.67
N ARG A 215 -4.44 13.79 -1.89
CA ARG A 215 -4.48 14.61 -3.10
C ARG A 215 -5.50 15.74 -3.04
N PHE A 216 -6.71 15.46 -2.57
CA PHE A 216 -7.80 16.43 -2.63
C PHE A 216 -7.97 17.19 -1.33
N LEU A 217 -7.97 16.51 -0.19
CA LEU A 217 -8.12 17.18 1.10
C LEU A 217 -6.85 17.94 1.51
N GLY A 218 -5.66 17.51 1.04
CA GLY A 218 -4.42 18.23 1.29
C GLY A 218 -4.37 19.64 0.68
N LYS A 219 -5.26 19.95 -0.27
CA LYS A 219 -5.33 21.29 -0.90
C LYS A 219 -5.89 22.40 0.00
N VAL A 220 -6.46 22.05 1.16
CA VAL A 220 -7.01 23.04 2.11
C VAL A 220 -5.93 23.91 2.76
N PHE A 221 -4.67 23.49 2.69
CA PHE A 221 -3.50 24.26 3.10
C PHE A 221 -2.51 24.41 1.95
N ILE A 222 -1.68 25.44 2.02
CA ILE A 222 -0.59 25.71 1.08
C ILE A 222 0.74 25.88 1.83
N ASP A 223 1.84 25.86 1.10
CA ASP A 223 3.20 26.16 1.57
C ASP A 223 3.58 25.40 2.88
N ALA A 224 4.06 26.14 3.87
CA ALA A 224 4.50 25.57 5.14
C ALA A 224 3.39 24.87 5.91
N ASP A 225 2.16 25.38 5.88
CA ASP A 225 1.00 24.80 6.56
C ASP A 225 0.61 23.46 5.93
N HIS A 226 0.76 23.31 4.61
CA HIS A 226 0.59 22.04 3.94
C HIS A 226 1.67 21.02 4.38
N VAL A 227 2.93 21.42 4.40
CA VAL A 227 4.04 20.57 4.86
C VAL A 227 3.83 20.12 6.31
N GLN A 228 3.43 21.04 7.19
CA GLN A 228 3.12 20.73 8.59
C GLN A 228 1.98 19.73 8.71
N GLN A 229 0.90 19.91 7.95
CA GLN A 229 -0.23 18.97 7.90
C GLN A 229 0.21 17.58 7.47
N GLN A 230 1.10 17.46 6.47
CA GLN A 230 1.62 16.15 6.03
C GLN A 230 2.42 15.45 7.14
N TRP A 231 3.24 16.18 7.89
CA TRP A 231 3.96 15.61 9.05
C TRP A 231 3.01 15.16 10.18
N ILE A 232 1.94 15.90 10.44
CA ILE A 232 0.89 15.48 11.37
C ILE A 232 0.22 14.20 10.86
N GLY A 233 -0.04 14.10 9.56
CA GLY A 233 -0.55 12.88 8.92
C GLY A 233 0.37 11.68 9.14
N VAL A 234 1.67 11.84 8.95
CA VAL A 234 2.68 10.79 9.25
C VAL A 234 2.62 10.36 10.72
N ALA A 235 2.53 11.32 11.65
CA ALA A 235 2.42 11.00 13.08
C ALA A 235 1.14 10.19 13.39
N ILE A 236 0.01 10.54 12.78
CA ILE A 236 -1.25 9.79 12.95
C ILE A 236 -1.14 8.37 12.38
N TRP A 237 -0.51 8.20 11.20
CA TRP A 237 -0.25 6.87 10.63
C TRP A 237 0.70 6.05 11.48
N ALA A 238 1.71 6.68 12.10
CA ALA A 238 2.61 6.02 13.05
C ALA A 238 1.84 5.54 14.28
N VAL A 239 0.94 6.35 14.82
CA VAL A 239 0.05 5.95 15.93
C VAL A 239 -0.82 4.76 15.52
N ALA A 240 -1.39 4.76 14.32
CA ALA A 240 -2.17 3.64 13.81
C ALA A 240 -1.34 2.35 13.68
N ALA A 241 -0.12 2.45 13.13
CA ALA A 241 0.80 1.31 13.02
C ALA A 241 1.20 0.76 14.39
N VAL A 242 1.54 1.63 15.35
CA VAL A 242 1.85 1.24 16.73
C VAL A 242 0.63 0.60 17.40
N ALA A 243 -0.56 1.16 17.24
CA ALA A 243 -1.80 0.57 17.76
C ALA A 243 -2.03 -0.85 17.23
N ILE A 244 -1.80 -1.09 15.93
CA ILE A 244 -1.87 -2.45 15.35
C ILE A 244 -0.89 -3.37 16.07
N VAL A 245 0.36 -2.97 16.25
CA VAL A 245 1.37 -3.80 16.94
C VAL A 245 0.97 -4.08 18.39
N VAL A 246 0.47 -3.07 19.10
CA VAL A 246 0.06 -3.21 20.52
C VAL A 246 -1.15 -4.12 20.66
N PHE A 247 -2.17 -3.97 19.81
CA PHE A 247 -3.44 -4.71 19.97
C PHE A 247 -3.49 -6.07 19.26
N TYR A 248 -2.66 -6.27 18.22
CA TYR A 248 -2.65 -7.50 17.42
C TYR A 248 -1.34 -8.30 17.54
N GLY A 249 -0.31 -7.73 18.19
CA GLY A 249 1.02 -8.33 18.32
C GLY A 249 1.86 -8.19 17.05
N THR A 250 3.10 -8.64 17.11
CA THR A 250 4.08 -8.55 16.01
C THR A 250 4.01 -9.71 15.03
N GLU A 251 3.50 -10.88 15.48
CA GLU A 251 3.68 -12.15 14.78
C GLU A 251 2.79 -12.30 13.54
N SER A 252 1.48 -12.05 13.68
CA SER A 252 0.52 -12.33 12.60
C SER A 252 -0.40 -11.17 12.24
N PHE A 253 -0.47 -10.13 13.08
CA PHE A 253 -1.46 -9.05 13.01
C PHE A 253 -2.92 -9.53 13.06
N VAL A 254 -3.16 -10.76 13.50
CA VAL A 254 -4.50 -11.34 13.67
C VAL A 254 -4.73 -11.60 15.15
N ARG A 255 -5.87 -11.18 15.69
CA ARG A 255 -6.23 -11.52 17.07
C ARG A 255 -6.37 -13.04 17.20
N ARG A 256 -5.59 -13.66 18.08
CA ARG A 256 -5.83 -15.04 18.47
C ARG A 256 -7.18 -15.10 19.19
N SER A 257 -8.08 -15.92 18.67
CA SER A 257 -9.31 -16.26 19.40
C SER A 257 -8.91 -16.95 20.71
N ALA A 258 -9.47 -16.52 21.84
CA ALA A 258 -9.15 -17.04 23.17
C ALA A 258 -9.54 -18.55 23.37
N THR A 259 -9.96 -19.22 22.30
CA THR A 259 -10.50 -20.59 22.32
C THR A 259 -9.59 -21.67 21.69
N GLN A 260 -8.30 -21.40 21.44
CA GLN A 260 -7.39 -22.51 21.17
C GLN A 260 -6.68 -22.91 22.48
N PRO A 261 -6.96 -24.09 23.04
CA PRO A 261 -6.16 -24.63 24.12
C PRO A 261 -4.72 -24.77 23.61
N THR A 262 -3.77 -24.25 24.36
CA THR A 262 -2.37 -24.60 24.25
C THR A 262 -2.28 -26.13 24.36
N LEU A 263 -1.99 -26.81 23.26
CA LEU A 263 -1.47 -28.17 23.34
C LEU A 263 -0.07 -28.06 23.95
N ALA A 264 -0.06 -27.81 25.27
CA ALA A 264 1.12 -28.00 26.08
C ALA A 264 1.31 -29.53 26.24
N GLY A 265 2.44 -30.00 25.71
CA GLY A 265 3.17 -31.17 26.15
C GLY A 265 2.40 -32.43 26.47
N THR A 266 2.53 -33.44 25.62
CA THR A 266 2.73 -34.80 26.12
C THR A 266 4.11 -35.26 25.65
N VAL A 267 4.87 -35.56 26.66
CA VAL A 267 6.21 -36.14 26.72
C VAL A 267 6.37 -37.33 25.78
#